data_85d6f7fda0b7dc0ad8fba8cf602ddc8d
#
_entry.id   85d6f7fda0b7dc0ad8fba8cf602ddc8d
#
_cell.length_a   1.000
_cell.length_b   1.000
_cell.length_c   1.000
_cell.angle_alpha   90.00
_cell.angle_beta   90.00
_cell.angle_gamma   90.00
#
_symmetry.space_group_name_H-M   'P 1'
#
loop_
_entity.id
_entity.type
_entity.pdbx_description
1 polymer ?
#
loop_
_entity_poly.entity_id
_entity_poly.type
_entity_poly.pdbx_seq_one_letter_code
_entity_poly.pdbx_strand_id
1 'polypeptide(L)'
;MKTSMRAFRFPPAWLAATMMLAGFAAAPLAAQSTERVRARDLGVAPGIFPTGTHNAITDVAGVRVGQVTLVEGERVRTGVTAILPHDGNAYRSRVPAALHVGNGFGKFIGGTQVDELGELETPILLTCTLCVWKAADAMASWLLEQPDMQQVQSINPVVGETNDGGLNDIRARPVTAEAVRAALAGARGGPVQEGSVGAGAGTVAFGWKGGIGTSSRVLPASLGGWTVGVLVQSNFGGVLQVAGAPVGRELERFAFQEAVASNEARPGPADDRGDGSIIIVIATDAPLGDRNLGRVAARAMMGLGRTGSSASNGSGDYALAFSTAESVRRRLGEPRRSTTELANDEMSAVFQATTEAVEEAIYNSLFMATTTRGNGRTVEAIPLDRVRAVLTKYGIQPR
;
A
#
# COMPACT_ATOMS: atom_id res chain seq x y z
N MET A 1 61.77 77.29 34.24
CA MET A 1 61.39 76.79 35.56
C MET A 1 60.94 75.31 35.37
N LYS A 2 61.71 74.43 35.99
CA LYS A 2 61.58 72.97 35.89
C LYS A 2 60.76 72.50 37.08
N THR A 3 59.65 71.73 36.81
CA THR A 3 58.93 71.07 37.90
C THR A 3 58.90 69.55 37.58
N SER A 4 59.48 68.83 38.55
CA SER A 4 59.69 67.40 38.54
C SER A 4 58.35 66.66 38.87
N MET A 5 57.99 65.66 38.09
CA MET A 5 56.97 64.70 38.45
C MET A 5 57.61 63.42 38.91
N ARG A 6 57.30 63.00 40.12
CA ARG A 6 57.59 61.71 40.72
C ARG A 6 56.66 60.63 40.27
N ALA A 7 57.21 59.57 39.78
CA ALA A 7 56.46 58.35 39.39
C ALA A 7 56.24 57.45 40.64
N PHE A 8 55.01 57.10 40.87
CA PHE A 8 54.60 56.06 41.83
C PHE A 8 54.49 54.69 41.09
N ARG A 9 55.24 53.74 41.56
CA ARG A 9 55.22 52.35 41.11
C ARG A 9 54.29 51.54 42.03
N PHE A 10 53.22 50.85 41.45
CA PHE A 10 52.48 49.81 42.11
C PHE A 10 52.89 48.43 41.54
N PRO A 11 52.91 47.37 42.32
CA PRO A 11 53.21 46.02 41.89
C PRO A 11 52.03 45.36 41.21
N PRO A 12 52.23 44.44 40.25
CA PRO A 12 51.12 43.74 39.59
C PRO A 12 50.66 42.57 40.48
N ALA A 13 49.36 42.61 40.84
CA ALA A 13 48.66 41.46 41.42
C ALA A 13 48.16 40.58 40.23
N TRP A 14 48.64 39.39 40.16
CA TRP A 14 48.17 38.35 39.22
C TRP A 14 46.94 37.71 39.82
N LEU A 15 45.73 38.01 39.30
CA LEU A 15 44.51 37.25 39.51
C LEU A 15 44.36 36.27 38.36
N ALA A 16 44.66 35.00 38.59
CA ALA A 16 44.35 33.90 37.71
C ALA A 16 42.83 33.60 37.79
N ALA A 17 42.07 34.02 36.81
CA ALA A 17 40.67 33.62 36.64
C ALA A 17 40.60 32.29 35.87
N THR A 18 40.39 31.19 36.62
CA THR A 18 40.16 29.86 36.05
C THR A 18 38.74 29.82 35.48
N MET A 19 38.55 30.01 34.18
CA MET A 19 37.32 29.73 33.46
C MET A 19 37.12 28.20 33.38
N MET A 20 36.22 27.65 34.20
CA MET A 20 35.65 26.32 33.95
C MET A 20 34.75 26.38 32.74
N LEU A 21 35.16 25.91 31.58
CA LEU A 21 34.27 25.56 30.46
C LEU A 21 33.52 24.29 30.86
N ALA A 22 32.26 24.44 31.28
CA ALA A 22 31.34 23.34 31.36
C ALA A 22 30.98 22.94 29.91
N GLY A 23 31.65 21.94 29.37
CA GLY A 23 31.31 21.32 28.10
C GLY A 23 29.96 20.59 28.25
N PHE A 24 28.87 21.19 27.78
CA PHE A 24 27.63 20.46 27.51
C PHE A 24 27.92 19.50 26.36
N ALA A 25 28.27 18.27 26.66
CA ALA A 25 28.22 17.19 25.71
C ALA A 25 26.74 16.97 25.37
N ALA A 26 26.29 17.49 24.21
CA ALA A 26 25.01 17.10 23.61
C ALA A 26 25.16 15.61 23.29
N ALA A 27 24.54 14.76 24.11
CA ALA A 27 24.38 13.36 23.78
C ALA A 27 23.60 13.30 22.44
N PRO A 28 24.06 12.54 21.43
CA PRO A 28 23.25 12.32 20.24
C PRO A 28 21.95 11.68 20.71
N LEU A 29 20.80 12.30 20.39
CA LEU A 29 19.54 11.60 20.43
C LEU A 29 19.70 10.40 19.48
N ALA A 30 19.96 9.23 20.04
CA ALA A 30 19.84 7.99 19.32
C ALA A 30 18.38 7.94 18.85
N ALA A 31 18.15 8.13 17.55
CA ALA A 31 16.88 7.82 16.94
C ALA A 31 16.64 6.34 17.23
N GLN A 32 15.78 6.06 18.21
CA GLN A 32 15.26 4.72 18.42
C GLN A 32 14.53 4.37 17.14
N SER A 33 15.14 3.53 16.30
CA SER A 33 14.44 2.89 15.21
C SER A 33 13.40 2.00 15.87
N THR A 34 12.18 2.50 16.05
CA THR A 34 11.08 1.69 16.52
C THR A 34 10.92 0.56 15.49
N GLU A 35 11.10 -0.66 15.94
CA GLU A 35 10.88 -1.84 15.11
C GLU A 35 9.50 -1.74 14.47
N ARG A 36 9.42 -1.92 13.14
CA ARG A 36 8.16 -1.86 12.42
C ARG A 36 7.39 -3.13 12.70
N VAL A 37 6.13 -2.98 13.05
CA VAL A 37 5.26 -4.09 13.42
C VAL A 37 3.92 -3.99 12.70
N ARG A 38 3.24 -5.11 12.52
CA ARG A 38 1.92 -5.16 11.89
C ARG A 38 0.83 -4.69 12.84
N ALA A 39 -0.36 -4.44 12.31
CA ALA A 39 -1.51 -3.94 13.06
C ALA A 39 -1.85 -4.83 14.28
N ARG A 40 -1.79 -6.14 14.11
CA ARG A 40 -2.10 -7.10 15.20
C ARG A 40 -1.12 -7.03 16.36
N ASP A 41 0.15 -6.74 16.10
CA ASP A 41 1.18 -6.58 17.13
C ASP A 41 0.95 -5.31 17.98
N LEU A 42 0.14 -4.38 17.47
CA LEU A 42 -0.34 -3.20 18.20
C LEU A 42 -1.71 -3.42 18.87
N GLY A 43 -2.28 -4.62 18.80
CA GLY A 43 -3.61 -4.92 19.31
C GLY A 43 -4.76 -4.55 18.37
N VAL A 44 -4.44 -4.15 17.13
CA VAL A 44 -5.43 -3.79 16.12
C VAL A 44 -5.75 -5.03 15.28
N ALA A 45 -6.88 -5.67 15.57
CA ALA A 45 -7.37 -6.86 14.90
C ALA A 45 -8.78 -6.62 14.34
N PRO A 46 -8.90 -6.00 13.15
CA PRO A 46 -10.20 -5.70 12.56
C PRO A 46 -11.04 -6.93 12.34
N GLY A 47 -12.30 -6.86 12.77
CA GLY A 47 -13.33 -7.85 12.47
C GLY A 47 -13.37 -9.06 13.40
N ILE A 48 -13.98 -10.13 12.90
CA ILE A 48 -14.34 -11.32 13.68
C ILE A 48 -13.71 -12.63 13.14
N PHE A 49 -13.29 -12.65 11.86
CA PHE A 49 -12.74 -13.84 11.25
C PHE A 49 -11.23 -14.00 11.54
N PRO A 50 -10.75 -15.22 11.78
CA PRO A 50 -9.32 -15.48 11.94
C PRO A 50 -8.57 -15.23 10.63
N THR A 51 -7.27 -14.95 10.75
CA THR A 51 -6.37 -14.84 9.60
C THR A 51 -5.91 -16.22 9.13
N GLY A 52 -5.43 -16.30 7.88
CA GLY A 52 -4.62 -17.44 7.45
C GLY A 52 -3.22 -17.40 8.07
N THR A 53 -2.40 -18.38 7.70
CA THR A 53 -1.08 -18.62 8.30
C THR A 53 -0.13 -17.45 8.19
N HIS A 54 -0.15 -16.73 7.05
CA HIS A 54 0.73 -15.59 6.78
C HIS A 54 0.02 -14.26 6.98
N ASN A 55 -1.30 -14.30 7.19
CA ASN A 55 -2.16 -13.11 7.15
C ASN A 55 -1.86 -12.25 5.92
N ALA A 56 -1.87 -12.87 4.74
CA ALA A 56 -1.47 -12.28 3.47
C ALA A 56 -2.36 -12.78 2.32
N ILE A 57 -2.36 -12.07 1.19
CA ILE A 57 -3.09 -12.49 -0.02
C ILE A 57 -2.68 -13.90 -0.48
N THR A 58 -1.46 -14.31 -0.18
CA THR A 58 -0.88 -15.61 -0.50
C THR A 58 -1.42 -16.76 0.36
N ASP A 59 -2.25 -16.50 1.36
CA ASP A 59 -3.01 -17.56 2.07
C ASP A 59 -4.10 -18.16 1.17
N VAL A 60 -4.51 -17.43 0.12
CA VAL A 60 -5.36 -18.01 -0.93
C VAL A 60 -4.52 -18.93 -1.81
N ALA A 61 -4.92 -20.19 -1.87
CA ALA A 61 -4.16 -21.23 -2.55
C ALA A 61 -3.86 -20.88 -4.02
N GLY A 62 -2.59 -21.03 -4.40
CA GLY A 62 -2.08 -20.76 -5.75
C GLY A 62 -1.63 -19.30 -5.97
N VAL A 63 -2.06 -18.34 -5.14
CA VAL A 63 -1.66 -16.94 -5.28
C VAL A 63 -0.19 -16.75 -4.91
N ARG A 64 0.54 -16.03 -5.76
CA ARG A 64 1.95 -15.69 -5.57
C ARG A 64 2.18 -14.20 -5.74
N VAL A 65 3.13 -13.65 -4.97
CA VAL A 65 3.52 -12.24 -5.02
C VAL A 65 5.03 -12.13 -5.24
N GLY A 66 5.41 -11.27 -6.18
CA GLY A 66 6.81 -10.89 -6.43
C GLY A 66 6.98 -9.38 -6.42
N GLN A 67 8.11 -8.91 -5.91
CA GLN A 67 8.36 -7.49 -5.69
C GLN A 67 9.77 -7.11 -6.10
N VAL A 68 9.89 -6.00 -6.82
CA VAL A 68 11.17 -5.36 -7.13
C VAL A 68 11.11 -3.91 -6.69
N THR A 69 11.98 -3.54 -5.77
CA THR A 69 12.10 -2.16 -5.29
C THR A 69 13.25 -1.47 -6.01
N LEU A 70 12.99 -0.30 -6.58
CA LEU A 70 13.97 0.53 -7.27
C LEU A 70 14.32 1.73 -6.40
N VAL A 71 15.57 1.74 -5.92
CA VAL A 71 16.16 2.82 -5.12
C VAL A 71 17.46 3.23 -5.79
N GLU A 72 17.45 4.37 -6.50
CA GLU A 72 18.63 4.84 -7.25
C GLU A 72 18.94 6.30 -6.86
N GLY A 73 20.14 6.52 -6.36
CA GLY A 73 20.58 7.82 -5.88
C GLY A 73 19.56 8.46 -4.92
N GLU A 74 19.36 9.75 -5.06
CA GLU A 74 18.36 10.50 -4.27
C GLU A 74 17.00 10.70 -4.99
N ARG A 75 16.87 10.24 -6.23
CA ARG A 75 15.74 10.61 -7.08
C ARG A 75 14.73 9.48 -7.31
N VAL A 76 15.13 8.22 -7.25
CA VAL A 76 14.25 7.10 -7.58
C VAL A 76 13.82 6.37 -6.32
N ARG A 77 12.53 6.33 -6.07
CA ARG A 77 11.86 5.58 -4.99
C ARG A 77 10.55 5.02 -5.55
N THR A 78 10.61 3.88 -6.19
CA THR A 78 9.47 3.22 -6.83
C THR A 78 9.70 1.72 -6.94
N GLY A 79 8.89 1.02 -7.72
CA GLY A 79 9.08 -0.38 -7.99
C GLY A 79 7.90 -1.03 -8.69
N VAL A 80 7.93 -2.35 -8.67
CA VAL A 80 6.90 -3.22 -9.25
C VAL A 80 6.49 -4.25 -8.20
N THR A 81 5.18 -4.46 -8.06
CA THR A 81 4.61 -5.60 -7.34
C THR A 81 3.77 -6.42 -8.32
N ALA A 82 4.07 -7.69 -8.47
CA ALA A 82 3.37 -8.64 -9.33
C ALA A 82 2.53 -9.59 -8.47
N ILE A 83 1.27 -9.81 -8.84
CA ILE A 83 0.37 -10.78 -8.24
C ILE A 83 -0.03 -11.78 -9.32
N LEU A 84 0.29 -13.06 -9.11
CA LEU A 84 -0.05 -14.15 -10.00
C LEU A 84 -1.22 -14.93 -9.38
N PRO A 85 -2.32 -15.14 -10.12
CA PRO A 85 -3.51 -15.79 -9.57
C PRO A 85 -3.33 -17.29 -9.31
N HIS A 86 -2.37 -17.93 -10.00
CA HIS A 86 -2.02 -19.36 -9.85
C HIS A 86 -0.66 -19.68 -10.51
N ASP A 87 -0.18 -20.92 -10.38
CA ASP A 87 1.11 -21.36 -10.88
C ASP A 87 1.19 -21.55 -12.42
N GLY A 88 0.04 -21.69 -13.08
CA GLY A 88 -0.02 -21.94 -14.52
C GLY A 88 0.03 -20.67 -15.37
N ASN A 89 -0.05 -20.85 -16.68
CA ASN A 89 -0.20 -19.77 -17.64
C ASN A 89 -1.60 -19.14 -17.50
N ALA A 90 -1.67 -17.90 -17.00
CA ALA A 90 -2.93 -17.19 -16.74
C ALA A 90 -3.73 -16.94 -18.03
N TYR A 91 -3.08 -16.81 -19.18
CA TYR A 91 -3.74 -16.63 -20.47
C TYR A 91 -4.50 -17.89 -20.91
N ARG A 92 -3.92 -19.07 -20.66
CA ARG A 92 -4.52 -20.36 -21.02
C ARG A 92 -5.57 -20.83 -20.03
N SER A 93 -5.37 -20.52 -18.76
CA SER A 93 -6.27 -20.88 -17.64
C SER A 93 -6.65 -19.64 -16.88
N ARG A 94 -7.64 -18.93 -17.41
CA ARG A 94 -8.11 -17.65 -16.90
C ARG A 94 -8.90 -17.83 -15.60
N VAL A 95 -8.80 -16.87 -14.72
CA VAL A 95 -9.65 -16.82 -13.52
C VAL A 95 -10.79 -15.83 -13.71
N PRO A 96 -12.01 -16.09 -13.18
CA PRO A 96 -13.04 -15.08 -13.15
C PRO A 96 -12.58 -13.89 -12.30
N ALA A 97 -12.86 -12.69 -12.78
CA ALA A 97 -12.47 -11.45 -12.13
C ALA A 97 -13.48 -10.34 -12.37
N ALA A 98 -13.47 -9.34 -11.50
CA ALA A 98 -14.26 -8.12 -11.68
C ALA A 98 -13.54 -6.91 -11.09
N LEU A 99 -13.68 -5.78 -11.74
CA LEU A 99 -13.16 -4.49 -11.31
C LEU A 99 -14.30 -3.63 -10.72
N HIS A 100 -14.01 -2.95 -9.61
CA HIS A 100 -14.85 -1.88 -9.08
C HIS A 100 -14.06 -0.57 -9.02
N VAL A 101 -14.63 0.48 -9.59
CA VAL A 101 -14.07 1.83 -9.58
C VAL A 101 -14.79 2.63 -8.50
N GLY A 102 -14.11 2.87 -7.37
CA GLY A 102 -14.61 3.72 -6.29
C GLY A 102 -14.51 5.19 -6.63
N ASN A 103 -13.37 5.61 -7.16
CA ASN A 103 -13.14 6.91 -7.78
C ASN A 103 -12.13 6.75 -8.93
N GLY A 104 -12.40 7.35 -10.09
CA GLY A 104 -11.73 7.03 -11.35
C GLY A 104 -10.58 7.96 -11.74
N PHE A 105 -10.00 8.74 -10.83
CA PHE A 105 -8.88 9.62 -11.15
C PHE A 105 -7.54 8.84 -11.15
N GLY A 106 -7.34 8.01 -12.13
CA GLY A 106 -6.13 7.16 -12.23
C GLY A 106 -6.13 6.31 -13.50
N LYS A 107 -5.16 5.40 -13.57
CA LYS A 107 -5.02 4.46 -14.68
C LYS A 107 -5.10 3.04 -14.14
N PHE A 108 -6.05 2.29 -14.68
CA PHE A 108 -6.14 0.85 -14.49
C PHE A 108 -6.17 0.20 -15.87
N ILE A 109 -4.96 -0.11 -16.40
CA ILE A 109 -4.84 -0.73 -17.73
C ILE A 109 -5.47 -2.12 -17.68
N GLY A 110 -6.17 -2.49 -18.76
CA GLY A 110 -6.83 -3.78 -18.87
C GLY A 110 -8.20 -3.89 -18.22
N GLY A 111 -8.62 -2.88 -17.45
CA GLY A 111 -9.88 -2.90 -16.71
C GLY A 111 -11.13 -3.08 -17.56
N THR A 112 -11.17 -2.46 -18.75
CA THR A 112 -12.32 -2.55 -19.67
C THR A 112 -12.60 -3.97 -20.14
N GLN A 113 -11.56 -4.76 -20.45
CA GLN A 113 -11.74 -6.16 -20.84
C GLN A 113 -12.13 -7.04 -19.63
N VAL A 114 -11.57 -6.76 -18.45
CA VAL A 114 -11.99 -7.45 -17.23
C VAL A 114 -13.47 -7.20 -16.94
N ASP A 115 -13.93 -5.98 -17.10
CA ASP A 115 -15.33 -5.61 -16.91
C ASP A 115 -16.26 -6.26 -17.94
N GLU A 116 -15.87 -6.26 -19.22
CA GLU A 116 -16.66 -6.83 -20.32
C GLU A 116 -16.71 -8.36 -20.28
N LEU A 117 -15.54 -9.02 -20.07
CA LEU A 117 -15.46 -10.49 -20.16
C LEU A 117 -15.56 -11.19 -18.80
N GLY A 118 -15.45 -10.46 -17.71
CA GLY A 118 -15.48 -11.02 -16.35
C GLY A 118 -14.32 -11.96 -16.07
N GLU A 119 -13.16 -11.79 -16.71
CA GLU A 119 -12.01 -12.69 -16.56
C GLU A 119 -10.67 -11.96 -16.61
N LEU A 120 -9.67 -12.56 -15.97
CA LEU A 120 -8.30 -12.11 -15.92
C LEU A 120 -7.43 -13.11 -16.70
N GLU A 121 -6.74 -12.63 -17.73
CA GLU A 121 -5.87 -13.44 -18.60
C GLU A 121 -4.37 -13.18 -18.41
N THR A 122 -4.00 -12.29 -17.47
CA THR A 122 -2.63 -11.95 -17.17
C THR A 122 -2.38 -11.96 -15.67
N PRO A 123 -1.13 -11.97 -15.18
CA PRO A 123 -0.80 -11.45 -13.88
C PRO A 123 -1.31 -10.02 -13.68
N ILE A 124 -1.36 -9.56 -12.43
CA ILE A 124 -1.66 -8.17 -12.08
C ILE A 124 -0.36 -7.50 -11.70
N LEU A 125 -0.06 -6.34 -12.29
CA LEU A 125 1.08 -5.52 -11.89
C LEU A 125 0.61 -4.25 -11.20
N LEU A 126 1.35 -3.84 -10.17
CA LEU A 126 1.21 -2.54 -9.50
C LEU A 126 2.51 -1.78 -9.67
N THR A 127 2.42 -0.46 -9.93
CA THR A 127 3.59 0.38 -10.18
C THR A 127 3.27 1.88 -10.04
N CYS A 128 4.15 2.76 -10.53
CA CYS A 128 3.95 4.21 -10.56
C CYS A 128 3.08 4.67 -11.73
N THR A 129 2.36 5.80 -11.60
CA THR A 129 1.39 6.27 -12.61
C THR A 129 1.99 6.46 -14.01
N LEU A 130 3.18 7.03 -14.16
CA LEU A 130 3.80 7.16 -15.48
C LEU A 130 4.55 5.90 -15.93
N CYS A 131 4.60 4.86 -15.11
CA CYS A 131 5.26 3.60 -15.42
C CYS A 131 4.32 2.54 -16.04
N VAL A 132 3.00 2.72 -15.94
CA VAL A 132 2.01 1.69 -16.31
C VAL A 132 2.18 1.17 -17.75
N TRP A 133 2.45 2.03 -18.72
CA TRP A 133 2.61 1.62 -20.13
C TRP A 133 3.84 0.75 -20.34
N LYS A 134 4.99 1.09 -19.71
CA LYS A 134 6.19 0.25 -19.77
C LYS A 134 5.96 -1.10 -19.08
N ALA A 135 5.26 -1.09 -17.96
CA ALA A 135 4.94 -2.33 -17.24
C ALA A 135 3.99 -3.21 -18.04
N ALA A 136 2.99 -2.64 -18.72
CA ALA A 136 2.06 -3.36 -19.56
C ALA A 136 2.77 -3.99 -20.79
N ASP A 137 3.62 -3.24 -21.48
CA ASP A 137 4.41 -3.72 -22.62
C ASP A 137 5.37 -4.85 -22.19
N ALA A 138 6.07 -4.68 -21.07
CA ALA A 138 6.96 -5.70 -20.54
C ALA A 138 6.23 -6.98 -20.14
N MET A 139 5.02 -6.88 -19.57
CA MET A 139 4.19 -8.03 -19.22
C MET A 139 3.69 -8.75 -20.48
N ALA A 140 3.24 -8.01 -21.49
CA ALA A 140 2.82 -8.60 -22.76
C ALA A 140 3.99 -9.36 -23.41
N SER A 141 5.17 -8.76 -23.46
CA SER A 141 6.39 -9.40 -23.98
C SER A 141 6.75 -10.66 -23.20
N TRP A 142 6.68 -10.61 -21.85
CA TRP A 142 6.95 -11.76 -21.00
C TRP A 142 5.93 -12.91 -21.23
N LEU A 143 4.64 -12.59 -21.42
CA LEU A 143 3.62 -13.60 -21.69
C LEU A 143 3.81 -14.27 -23.06
N LEU A 144 4.16 -13.50 -24.10
CA LEU A 144 4.40 -14.05 -25.46
C LEU A 144 5.55 -15.04 -25.49
N GLU A 145 6.48 -14.97 -24.54
CA GLU A 145 7.60 -15.92 -24.40
C GLU A 145 7.23 -17.21 -23.65
N GLN A 146 6.04 -17.25 -23.00
CA GLN A 146 5.61 -18.44 -22.29
C GLN A 146 5.26 -19.59 -23.25
N PRO A 147 5.31 -20.86 -22.79
CA PRO A 147 4.87 -21.99 -23.59
C PRO A 147 3.43 -21.81 -24.11
N ASP A 148 3.19 -22.31 -25.31
CA ASP A 148 1.87 -22.32 -25.97
C ASP A 148 1.28 -20.94 -26.31
N MET A 149 2.13 -19.91 -26.40
CA MET A 149 1.71 -18.55 -26.76
C MET A 149 1.99 -18.16 -28.22
N GLN A 150 2.56 -19.05 -29.04
CA GLN A 150 3.04 -18.75 -30.41
C GLN A 150 1.96 -18.27 -31.38
N GLN A 151 0.69 -18.63 -31.12
CA GLN A 151 -0.45 -18.23 -31.95
C GLN A 151 -1.25 -17.07 -31.36
N VAL A 152 -0.81 -16.51 -30.20
CA VAL A 152 -1.51 -15.43 -29.54
C VAL A 152 -1.20 -14.11 -30.24
N GLN A 153 -2.23 -13.36 -30.61
CA GLN A 153 -2.15 -12.09 -31.33
C GLN A 153 -2.73 -10.91 -30.52
N SER A 154 -3.31 -11.18 -29.34
CA SER A 154 -3.88 -10.17 -28.48
C SER A 154 -3.70 -10.57 -27.02
N ILE A 155 -3.25 -9.63 -26.19
CA ILE A 155 -3.10 -9.78 -24.74
C ILE A 155 -3.60 -8.49 -24.09
N ASN A 156 -4.37 -8.63 -23.01
CA ASN A 156 -4.86 -7.49 -22.23
C ASN A 156 -4.13 -7.39 -20.88
N PRO A 157 -2.96 -6.73 -20.81
CA PRO A 157 -2.21 -6.58 -19.59
C PRO A 157 -3.01 -5.82 -18.51
N VAL A 158 -3.03 -6.33 -17.27
CA VAL A 158 -3.67 -5.67 -16.14
C VAL A 158 -2.64 -4.98 -15.26
N VAL A 159 -2.67 -3.63 -15.22
CA VAL A 159 -1.72 -2.82 -14.47
C VAL A 159 -2.44 -1.71 -13.73
N GLY A 160 -2.34 -1.74 -12.38
CA GLY A 160 -2.79 -0.67 -11.49
C GLY A 160 -1.63 0.26 -11.09
N GLU A 161 -1.97 1.46 -10.59
CA GLU A 161 -0.95 2.46 -10.25
C GLU A 161 -1.34 3.38 -9.11
N THR A 162 -0.29 3.99 -8.52
CA THR A 162 -0.44 5.18 -7.69
C THR A 162 0.62 6.22 -8.04
N ASN A 163 0.36 7.49 -7.73
CA ASN A 163 1.28 8.57 -8.01
C ASN A 163 2.32 8.73 -6.88
N ASP A 164 3.50 8.18 -7.06
CA ASP A 164 4.63 8.28 -6.14
C ASP A 164 5.56 9.49 -6.38
N GLY A 165 5.17 10.43 -7.23
CA GLY A 165 5.99 11.57 -7.67
C GLY A 165 6.48 12.49 -6.56
N GLY A 166 5.94 12.38 -5.35
CA GLY A 166 6.44 13.10 -4.18
C GLY A 166 7.83 12.66 -3.71
N LEU A 167 8.15 11.37 -3.85
CA LEU A 167 9.42 10.76 -3.45
C LEU A 167 10.23 10.21 -4.64
N ASN A 168 9.60 10.08 -5.80
CA ASN A 168 10.15 9.49 -6.99
C ASN A 168 10.19 10.51 -8.14
N ASP A 169 11.29 10.57 -8.89
CA ASP A 169 11.32 11.26 -10.19
C ASP A 169 10.47 10.46 -11.19
N ILE A 170 9.16 10.61 -11.07
CA ILE A 170 8.19 9.87 -11.85
C ILE A 170 8.29 10.14 -13.36
N ARG A 171 8.80 11.33 -13.75
CA ARG A 171 8.98 11.73 -15.15
C ARG A 171 10.13 10.97 -15.82
N ALA A 172 11.11 10.49 -15.05
CA ALA A 172 12.17 9.63 -15.55
C ALA A 172 11.62 8.25 -15.96
N ARG A 173 10.42 7.84 -15.48
CA ARG A 173 9.78 6.56 -15.78
C ARG A 173 10.74 5.38 -15.54
N PRO A 174 11.27 5.22 -14.30
CA PRO A 174 12.43 4.38 -14.02
C PRO A 174 12.15 2.87 -14.08
N VAL A 175 10.90 2.45 -14.08
CA VAL A 175 10.54 1.02 -14.23
C VAL A 175 10.96 0.52 -15.61
N THR A 176 11.73 -0.58 -15.62
CA THR A 176 12.24 -1.24 -16.83
C THR A 176 11.57 -2.59 -17.06
N ALA A 177 11.74 -3.16 -18.25
CA ALA A 177 11.26 -4.51 -18.57
C ALA A 177 11.92 -5.57 -17.67
N GLU A 178 13.19 -5.40 -17.34
CA GLU A 178 13.95 -6.29 -16.46
C GLU A 178 13.35 -6.30 -15.05
N ALA A 179 12.98 -5.13 -14.50
CA ALA A 179 12.34 -5.03 -13.19
C ALA A 179 10.99 -5.75 -13.17
N VAL A 180 10.18 -5.61 -14.23
CA VAL A 180 8.91 -6.33 -14.38
C VAL A 180 9.13 -7.84 -14.46
N ARG A 181 10.05 -8.29 -15.31
CA ARG A 181 10.40 -9.71 -15.46
C ARG A 181 10.90 -10.29 -14.13
N ALA A 182 11.75 -9.57 -13.42
CA ALA A 182 12.26 -9.99 -12.12
C ALA A 182 11.14 -10.11 -11.07
N ALA A 183 10.17 -9.20 -11.05
CA ALA A 183 9.01 -9.29 -10.16
C ALA A 183 8.13 -10.51 -10.50
N LEU A 184 7.87 -10.76 -11.79
CA LEU A 184 7.10 -11.92 -12.23
C LEU A 184 7.82 -13.24 -11.91
N ALA A 185 9.11 -13.34 -12.22
CA ALA A 185 9.93 -14.53 -11.95
C ALA A 185 10.16 -14.79 -10.45
N GLY A 186 10.24 -13.72 -9.66
CA GLY A 186 10.42 -13.79 -8.20
C GLY A 186 9.14 -14.07 -7.42
N ALA A 187 7.99 -14.19 -8.09
CA ALA A 187 6.70 -14.39 -7.43
C ALA A 187 6.63 -15.76 -6.73
N ARG A 188 6.26 -15.75 -5.46
CA ARG A 188 6.17 -16.94 -4.60
C ARG A 188 5.01 -16.82 -3.61
N GLY A 189 4.54 -17.97 -3.12
CA GLY A 189 3.65 -18.05 -1.97
C GLY A 189 4.38 -17.76 -0.65
N GLY A 190 3.67 -17.82 0.46
CA GLY A 190 4.23 -17.56 1.78
C GLY A 190 4.18 -16.07 2.17
N PRO A 191 5.02 -15.62 3.12
CA PRO A 191 4.99 -14.24 3.60
C PRO A 191 5.24 -13.23 2.50
N VAL A 192 4.48 -12.13 2.50
CA VAL A 192 4.63 -11.00 1.58
C VAL A 192 5.34 -9.86 2.30
N GLN A 193 6.29 -9.21 1.65
CA GLN A 193 6.93 -8.01 2.21
C GLN A 193 5.97 -6.83 2.16
N GLU A 194 5.97 -6.01 3.21
CA GLU A 194 5.05 -4.88 3.40
C GLU A 194 5.80 -3.55 3.61
N GLY A 195 5.06 -2.46 3.54
CA GLY A 195 5.62 -1.11 3.71
C GLY A 195 6.31 -0.58 2.46
N SER A 196 7.50 -0.01 2.62
CA SER A 196 8.25 0.73 1.59
C SER A 196 8.93 -0.18 0.55
N VAL A 197 8.21 -1.14 -0.01
CA VAL A 197 8.74 -2.16 -0.93
C VAL A 197 7.95 -2.22 -2.24
N GLY A 198 8.59 -2.70 -3.31
CA GLY A 198 7.95 -2.84 -4.61
C GLY A 198 7.28 -1.55 -5.07
N ALA A 199 6.05 -1.65 -5.54
CA ALA A 199 5.24 -0.50 -5.95
C ALA A 199 4.93 0.49 -4.81
N GLY A 200 5.11 0.09 -3.56
CA GLY A 200 4.90 0.94 -2.37
C GLY A 200 6.10 1.78 -1.95
N ALA A 201 7.25 1.69 -2.65
CA ALA A 201 8.49 2.34 -2.21
C ALA A 201 8.40 3.88 -2.13
N GLY A 202 7.67 4.53 -3.03
CA GLY A 202 7.54 5.99 -3.09
C GLY A 202 6.18 6.54 -2.65
N THR A 203 5.27 5.72 -2.15
CA THR A 203 3.90 6.11 -1.83
C THR A 203 3.77 6.85 -0.49
N VAL A 204 2.72 7.67 -0.38
CA VAL A 204 2.40 8.47 0.82
C VAL A 204 0.93 8.24 1.17
N ALA A 205 0.62 7.88 2.42
CA ALA A 205 -0.75 7.70 2.85
C ALA A 205 -1.03 8.44 4.17
N PHE A 206 -2.14 9.17 4.22
CA PHE A 206 -2.52 10.04 5.35
C PHE A 206 -1.43 11.03 5.77
N GLY A 207 -0.61 11.49 4.82
CA GLY A 207 0.54 12.36 5.09
C GLY A 207 1.76 11.64 5.67
N TRP A 208 1.69 10.33 5.95
CA TRP A 208 2.79 9.47 6.38
C TRP A 208 3.29 8.61 5.22
N LYS A 209 4.43 7.95 5.38
CA LYS A 209 4.90 6.98 4.40
C LYS A 209 3.88 5.85 4.25
N GLY A 210 3.35 5.70 3.03
CA GLY A 210 2.49 4.60 2.63
C GLY A 210 3.28 3.36 2.18
N GLY A 211 2.62 2.41 1.53
CA GLY A 211 3.32 1.20 1.10
C GLY A 211 2.45 0.11 0.53
N ILE A 212 3.03 -1.07 0.42
CA ILE A 212 2.32 -2.32 0.23
C ILE A 212 1.85 -2.83 1.58
N GLY A 213 0.61 -3.30 1.65
CA GLY A 213 0.07 -3.99 2.81
C GLY A 213 -0.74 -5.20 2.39
N THR A 214 -0.84 -6.18 3.26
CA THR A 214 -1.58 -7.41 2.97
C THR A 214 -2.26 -7.95 4.21
N SER A 215 -3.32 -8.72 4.00
CA SER A 215 -3.98 -9.48 5.07
C SER A 215 -4.85 -10.60 4.48
N SER A 216 -5.37 -11.47 5.35
CA SER A 216 -6.32 -12.51 4.96
C SER A 216 -7.36 -12.78 6.03
N ARG A 217 -8.45 -13.43 5.62
CA ARG A 217 -9.47 -13.99 6.49
C ARG A 217 -9.82 -15.41 6.06
N VAL A 218 -9.95 -16.30 7.02
CA VAL A 218 -10.41 -17.67 6.81
C VAL A 218 -11.79 -17.83 7.45
N LEU A 219 -12.76 -18.16 6.64
CA LEU A 219 -14.12 -18.39 7.12
C LEU A 219 -14.20 -19.73 7.84
N PRO A 220 -15.02 -19.86 8.92
CA PRO A 220 -15.30 -21.16 9.54
C PRO A 220 -15.90 -22.14 8.53
N ALA A 221 -15.72 -23.45 8.77
CA ALA A 221 -16.29 -24.50 7.92
C ALA A 221 -17.81 -24.39 7.77
N SER A 222 -18.52 -23.90 8.80
CA SER A 222 -19.96 -23.65 8.77
C SER A 222 -20.37 -22.51 7.81
N LEU A 223 -19.41 -21.69 7.36
CA LEU A 223 -19.58 -20.62 6.38
C LEU A 223 -18.81 -20.93 5.08
N GLY A 224 -18.53 -22.21 4.83
CA GLY A 224 -17.87 -22.68 3.62
C GLY A 224 -16.35 -22.88 3.71
N GLY A 225 -15.68 -22.38 4.76
CA GLY A 225 -14.23 -22.56 4.97
C GLY A 225 -13.36 -21.76 4.01
N TRP A 226 -13.93 -20.80 3.26
CA TRP A 226 -13.23 -20.03 2.22
C TRP A 226 -12.19 -19.06 2.80
N THR A 227 -11.15 -18.83 2.04
CA THR A 227 -10.13 -17.82 2.32
C THR A 227 -10.36 -16.58 1.46
N VAL A 228 -10.28 -15.39 2.06
CA VAL A 228 -10.20 -14.10 1.38
C VAL A 228 -8.88 -13.46 1.71
N GLY A 229 -8.07 -13.17 0.70
CA GLY A 229 -6.77 -12.50 0.82
C GLY A 229 -6.78 -11.15 0.11
N VAL A 230 -6.10 -10.17 0.69
CA VAL A 230 -6.04 -8.80 0.17
C VAL A 230 -4.60 -8.32 0.11
N LEU A 231 -4.25 -7.61 -0.97
CA LEU A 231 -3.04 -6.81 -1.08
C LEU A 231 -3.41 -5.40 -1.53
N VAL A 232 -2.84 -4.38 -0.88
CA VAL A 232 -3.05 -2.98 -1.23
C VAL A 232 -1.74 -2.28 -1.59
N GLN A 233 -1.83 -1.32 -2.52
CA GLN A 233 -0.84 -0.27 -2.73
C GLN A 233 -1.47 1.04 -2.28
N SER A 234 -1.09 1.55 -1.09
CA SER A 234 -1.71 2.71 -0.46
C SER A 234 -0.93 4.00 -0.73
N ASN A 235 -1.64 5.01 -1.27
CA ASN A 235 -1.09 6.34 -1.58
C ASN A 235 -2.21 7.38 -1.57
N PHE A 236 -2.92 7.55 -0.45
CA PHE A 236 -4.10 8.40 -0.35
C PHE A 236 -4.17 9.16 0.97
N GLY A 237 -5.00 10.17 1.03
CA GLY A 237 -5.21 10.99 2.22
C GLY A 237 -6.55 10.74 2.92
N GLY A 238 -6.86 11.61 3.86
CA GLY A 238 -8.06 11.54 4.68
C GLY A 238 -7.81 11.89 6.13
N VAL A 239 -8.67 11.42 7.02
CA VAL A 239 -8.56 11.59 8.48
C VAL A 239 -8.39 10.21 9.12
N LEU A 240 -7.14 9.77 9.27
CA LEU A 240 -6.81 8.39 9.68
C LEU A 240 -7.56 7.99 10.95
N GLN A 241 -8.28 6.89 10.84
CA GLN A 241 -8.87 6.16 11.96
C GLN A 241 -8.23 4.77 12.03
N VAL A 242 -7.96 4.29 13.24
CA VAL A 242 -7.45 2.95 13.48
C VAL A 242 -8.35 2.27 14.49
N ALA A 243 -9.10 1.26 14.05
CA ALA A 243 -10.11 0.58 14.85
C ALA A 243 -11.09 1.57 15.54
N GLY A 244 -11.45 2.65 14.86
CA GLY A 244 -12.33 3.72 15.37
C GLY A 244 -11.63 4.81 16.18
N ALA A 245 -10.37 4.64 16.61
CA ALA A 245 -9.60 5.71 17.26
C ALA A 245 -9.20 6.78 16.22
N PRO A 246 -9.39 8.08 16.51
CA PRO A 246 -9.14 9.18 15.56
C PRO A 246 -7.64 9.55 15.49
N VAL A 247 -6.80 8.60 15.06
CA VAL A 247 -5.32 8.69 15.09
C VAL A 247 -4.82 9.91 14.32
N GLY A 248 -5.38 10.20 13.14
CA GLY A 248 -4.98 11.36 12.35
C GLY A 248 -5.15 12.68 13.10
N ARG A 249 -6.25 12.83 13.85
CA ARG A 249 -6.52 14.02 14.66
C ARG A 249 -5.61 14.10 15.89
N GLU A 250 -5.42 12.99 16.57
CA GLU A 250 -4.56 12.92 17.78
C GLU A 250 -3.06 13.13 17.43
N LEU A 251 -2.66 12.78 16.22
CA LEU A 251 -1.30 13.02 15.72
C LEU A 251 -1.17 14.36 14.98
N GLU A 252 -2.25 15.14 14.89
CA GLU A 252 -2.29 16.44 14.22
C GLU A 252 -1.80 16.37 12.77
N ARG A 253 -2.23 15.32 12.03
CA ARG A 253 -1.91 15.13 10.62
C ARG A 253 -3.09 14.51 9.88
N PHE A 254 -3.86 15.33 9.18
CA PHE A 254 -5.07 14.92 8.45
C PHE A 254 -5.39 15.89 7.31
N ALA A 255 -6.18 15.44 6.35
CA ALA A 255 -6.61 16.26 5.22
C ALA A 255 -7.41 17.50 5.69
N PHE A 256 -7.22 18.63 5.02
CA PHE A 256 -7.87 19.92 5.32
C PHE A 256 -7.50 20.54 6.68
N GLN A 257 -6.47 20.05 7.37
CA GLN A 257 -6.08 20.53 8.70
C GLN A 257 -5.83 22.04 8.73
N GLU A 258 -5.05 22.54 7.77
CA GLU A 258 -4.72 23.97 7.72
C GLU A 258 -5.94 24.83 7.35
N ALA A 259 -6.81 24.35 6.46
CA ALA A 259 -8.05 25.04 6.10
C ALA A 259 -9.01 25.16 7.30
N VAL A 260 -9.12 24.09 8.09
CA VAL A 260 -9.93 24.09 9.32
C VAL A 260 -9.35 25.00 10.39
N ALA A 261 -8.01 25.07 10.49
CA ALA A 261 -7.33 25.90 11.51
C ALA A 261 -7.36 27.40 11.18
N SER A 262 -7.19 27.78 9.92
CA SER A 262 -7.12 29.20 9.52
C SER A 262 -8.48 29.83 9.29
N ASN A 263 -9.48 29.06 8.86
CA ASN A 263 -10.79 29.54 8.39
C ASN A 263 -10.71 30.68 7.34
N GLU A 264 -9.58 30.80 6.66
CA GLU A 264 -9.33 31.82 5.64
C GLU A 264 -9.44 31.26 4.22
N ALA A 265 -9.91 32.08 3.28
CA ALA A 265 -9.91 31.71 1.87
C ALA A 265 -8.47 31.64 1.35
N ARG A 266 -8.00 30.46 0.97
CA ARG A 266 -6.67 30.28 0.37
C ARG A 266 -6.70 30.50 -1.13
N PRO A 267 -5.80 31.32 -1.70
CA PRO A 267 -5.56 31.34 -3.13
C PRO A 267 -4.70 30.11 -3.52
N GLY A 268 -5.24 29.25 -4.35
CA GLY A 268 -4.52 28.12 -4.96
C GLY A 268 -5.01 26.71 -4.54
N PRO A 269 -4.52 25.66 -5.18
CA PRO A 269 -4.89 24.30 -4.84
C PRO A 269 -4.31 23.95 -3.46
N ALA A 270 -5.17 23.53 -2.54
CA ALA A 270 -4.73 23.02 -1.25
C ALA A 270 -4.05 21.66 -1.43
N ASP A 271 -2.78 21.57 -1.03
CA ASP A 271 -1.96 20.34 -1.11
C ASP A 271 -2.42 19.28 -0.08
N ASP A 272 -3.35 19.65 0.80
CA ASP A 272 -3.85 18.84 1.92
C ASP A 272 -5.24 18.22 1.68
N ARG A 273 -5.72 18.18 0.43
CA ARG A 273 -7.08 17.66 0.09
C ARG A 273 -7.25 16.17 0.31
N GLY A 274 -6.17 15.46 0.63
CA GLY A 274 -6.21 14.00 0.78
C GLY A 274 -6.23 13.26 -0.57
N ASP A 275 -5.90 13.95 -1.66
CA ASP A 275 -5.79 13.36 -2.98
C ASP A 275 -4.70 12.29 -3.02
N GLY A 276 -4.88 11.30 -3.89
CA GLY A 276 -3.94 10.19 -4.01
C GLY A 276 -4.57 9.03 -4.76
N SER A 277 -4.26 7.80 -4.37
CA SER A 277 -4.80 6.60 -5.03
C SER A 277 -4.64 5.38 -4.13
N ILE A 278 -5.47 4.37 -4.34
CA ILE A 278 -5.27 3.04 -3.79
C ILE A 278 -5.63 1.97 -4.83
N ILE A 279 -4.76 0.97 -4.96
CA ILE A 279 -5.13 -0.25 -5.65
C ILE A 279 -5.34 -1.34 -4.61
N ILE A 280 -6.49 -1.99 -4.67
CA ILE A 280 -6.89 -3.08 -3.79
C ILE A 280 -7.05 -4.34 -4.65
N VAL A 281 -6.23 -5.35 -4.42
CA VAL A 281 -6.35 -6.66 -5.08
C VAL A 281 -6.88 -7.66 -4.07
N ILE A 282 -7.98 -8.34 -4.43
CA ILE A 282 -8.68 -9.29 -3.58
C ILE A 282 -8.68 -10.65 -4.28
N ALA A 283 -8.15 -11.65 -3.60
CA ALA A 283 -8.20 -13.04 -4.03
C ALA A 283 -9.11 -13.84 -3.11
N THR A 284 -9.76 -14.87 -3.65
CA THR A 284 -10.50 -15.86 -2.85
C THR A 284 -10.47 -17.22 -3.52
N ASP A 285 -10.54 -18.29 -2.73
CA ASP A 285 -10.78 -19.65 -3.19
C ASP A 285 -12.27 -20.04 -3.17
N ALA A 286 -13.15 -19.12 -2.75
CA ALA A 286 -14.58 -19.30 -2.91
C ALA A 286 -14.95 -19.37 -4.41
N PRO A 287 -15.81 -20.30 -4.83
CA PRO A 287 -16.20 -20.46 -6.23
C PRO A 287 -17.16 -19.33 -6.65
N LEU A 288 -16.59 -18.23 -7.10
CA LEU A 288 -17.32 -17.02 -7.48
C LEU A 288 -17.15 -16.69 -8.97
N GLY A 289 -18.25 -16.41 -9.64
CA GLY A 289 -18.25 -15.76 -10.96
C GLY A 289 -18.06 -14.25 -10.85
N ASP A 290 -17.82 -13.62 -12.00
CA ASP A 290 -17.51 -12.19 -12.13
C ASP A 290 -18.54 -11.28 -11.48
N ARG A 291 -19.85 -11.58 -11.62
CA ARG A 291 -20.92 -10.77 -10.99
C ARG A 291 -20.76 -10.73 -9.46
N ASN A 292 -20.52 -11.86 -8.81
CA ASN A 292 -20.32 -11.91 -7.36
C ASN A 292 -18.97 -11.34 -6.95
N LEU A 293 -17.93 -11.49 -7.76
CA LEU A 293 -16.63 -10.82 -7.57
C LEU A 293 -16.74 -9.30 -7.65
N GLY A 294 -17.57 -8.75 -8.55
CA GLY A 294 -17.88 -7.32 -8.58
C GLY A 294 -18.50 -6.82 -7.29
N ARG A 295 -19.40 -7.63 -6.68
CA ARG A 295 -19.96 -7.32 -5.35
C ARG A 295 -18.91 -7.40 -4.23
N VAL A 296 -17.96 -8.33 -4.31
CA VAL A 296 -16.81 -8.41 -3.39
C VAL A 296 -15.93 -7.18 -3.55
N ALA A 297 -15.52 -6.84 -4.78
CA ALA A 297 -14.71 -5.66 -5.08
C ALA A 297 -15.33 -4.36 -4.54
N ALA A 298 -16.66 -4.19 -4.69
CA ALA A 298 -17.37 -3.03 -4.14
C ALA A 298 -17.29 -2.94 -2.60
N ARG A 299 -17.18 -4.06 -1.86
CA ARG A 299 -17.03 -4.06 -0.40
C ARG A 299 -15.66 -3.59 0.07
N ALA A 300 -14.66 -3.60 -0.81
CA ALA A 300 -13.36 -3.02 -0.49
C ALA A 300 -13.47 -1.53 -0.10
N MET A 301 -14.39 -0.79 -0.73
CA MET A 301 -14.63 0.62 -0.41
C MET A 301 -15.13 0.83 1.03
N MET A 302 -15.84 -0.16 1.60
CA MET A 302 -16.25 -0.11 3.01
C MET A 302 -15.06 -0.26 3.95
N GLY A 303 -14.09 -1.15 3.61
CA GLY A 303 -12.83 -1.29 4.35
C GLY A 303 -11.96 -0.03 4.25
N LEU A 304 -11.85 0.55 3.06
CA LEU A 304 -11.18 1.82 2.82
C LEU A 304 -11.80 2.95 3.66
N GLY A 305 -13.12 3.11 3.63
CA GLY A 305 -13.85 4.13 4.39
C GLY A 305 -13.64 4.01 5.89
N ARG A 306 -13.51 2.79 6.46
CA ARG A 306 -13.24 2.57 7.88
C ARG A 306 -11.88 3.13 8.32
N THR A 307 -10.91 3.24 7.42
CA THR A 307 -9.60 3.82 7.73
C THR A 307 -9.58 5.35 7.71
N GLY A 308 -10.68 5.99 7.28
CA GLY A 308 -10.82 7.45 7.26
C GLY A 308 -10.54 8.11 5.91
N SER A 309 -10.49 7.32 4.82
CA SER A 309 -10.49 7.85 3.46
C SER A 309 -11.87 8.38 3.08
N SER A 310 -11.90 9.46 2.31
CA SER A 310 -13.13 10.03 1.72
C SER A 310 -13.24 9.76 0.21
N ALA A 311 -12.32 8.98 -0.38
CA ALA A 311 -12.21 8.82 -1.83
C ALA A 311 -12.25 10.18 -2.53
N SER A 312 -11.26 11.05 -2.24
CA SER A 312 -11.20 12.44 -2.69
C SER A 312 -11.19 12.55 -4.22
N ASN A 313 -11.56 13.71 -4.75
CA ASN A 313 -11.72 13.93 -6.19
C ASN A 313 -10.48 13.54 -7.01
N GLY A 314 -9.28 13.79 -6.50
CA GLY A 314 -8.00 13.47 -7.16
C GLY A 314 -7.50 12.04 -6.89
N SER A 315 -8.31 11.16 -6.27
CA SER A 315 -7.94 9.80 -5.95
C SER A 315 -8.32 8.80 -7.06
N GLY A 316 -7.45 7.83 -7.33
CA GLY A 316 -7.74 6.67 -8.16
C GLY A 316 -7.94 5.44 -7.28
N ASP A 317 -9.18 5.14 -6.93
CA ASP A 317 -9.54 4.07 -5.99
C ASP A 317 -10.14 2.90 -6.76
N TYR A 318 -9.32 1.85 -6.94
CA TYR A 318 -9.69 0.68 -7.72
C TYR A 318 -9.60 -0.59 -6.88
N ALA A 319 -10.60 -1.45 -6.99
CA ALA A 319 -10.60 -2.78 -6.39
C ALA A 319 -10.80 -3.85 -7.47
N LEU A 320 -9.83 -4.76 -7.60
CA LEU A 320 -9.92 -5.92 -8.48
C LEU A 320 -10.07 -7.18 -7.62
N ALA A 321 -11.14 -7.93 -7.83
CA ALA A 321 -11.37 -9.22 -7.16
C ALA A 321 -11.29 -10.37 -8.17
N PHE A 322 -10.69 -11.49 -7.77
CA PHE A 322 -10.66 -12.71 -8.56
C PHE A 322 -10.82 -13.98 -7.71
N SER A 323 -11.27 -15.07 -8.32
CA SER A 323 -11.40 -16.38 -7.67
C SER A 323 -10.40 -17.37 -8.25
N THR A 324 -9.68 -18.09 -7.36
CA THR A 324 -8.76 -19.18 -7.75
C THR A 324 -9.42 -20.54 -7.85
N ALA A 325 -10.70 -20.67 -7.48
CA ALA A 325 -11.40 -21.94 -7.47
C ALA A 325 -11.43 -22.62 -8.86
N GLU A 326 -11.06 -23.89 -8.91
CA GLU A 326 -11.00 -24.64 -10.17
C GLU A 326 -12.38 -24.79 -10.84
N SER A 327 -13.46 -24.88 -10.05
CA SER A 327 -14.83 -25.05 -10.58
C SER A 327 -15.36 -23.86 -11.38
N VAL A 328 -14.73 -22.69 -11.25
CA VAL A 328 -15.10 -21.48 -11.98
C VAL A 328 -14.02 -21.02 -12.96
N ARG A 329 -12.92 -21.78 -13.08
CA ARG A 329 -11.80 -21.48 -13.98
C ARG A 329 -12.22 -21.52 -15.45
N ARG A 330 -11.67 -20.63 -16.26
CA ARG A 330 -12.03 -20.47 -17.66
C ARG A 330 -10.85 -20.85 -18.56
N ARG A 331 -10.94 -22.01 -19.23
CA ARG A 331 -9.87 -22.53 -20.07
C ARG A 331 -10.06 -22.09 -21.51
N LEU A 332 -8.98 -21.60 -22.10
CA LEU A 332 -9.01 -21.18 -23.51
C LEU A 332 -9.26 -22.41 -24.41
N GLY A 333 -10.16 -22.25 -25.39
CA GLY A 333 -10.51 -23.32 -26.33
C GLY A 333 -11.68 -24.20 -25.90
N GLU A 334 -12.25 -24.01 -24.71
CA GLU A 334 -13.49 -24.67 -24.31
C GLU A 334 -14.70 -23.93 -24.89
N PRO A 335 -15.45 -24.55 -25.86
CA PRO A 335 -16.58 -23.88 -26.50
C PRO A 335 -17.81 -23.74 -25.59
N ARG A 336 -17.86 -24.52 -24.52
CA ARG A 336 -18.92 -24.50 -23.50
C ARG A 336 -18.30 -24.84 -22.15
N ARG A 337 -18.78 -24.19 -21.10
CA ARG A 337 -18.38 -24.50 -19.72
C ARG A 337 -19.61 -24.68 -18.84
N SER A 338 -19.46 -25.49 -17.80
CA SER A 338 -20.36 -25.57 -16.67
C SER A 338 -19.62 -25.12 -15.43
N THR A 339 -20.18 -24.21 -14.66
CA THR A 339 -19.59 -23.69 -13.44
C THR A 339 -20.46 -24.01 -12.24
N THR A 340 -19.83 -24.34 -11.12
CA THR A 340 -20.49 -24.45 -9.82
C THR A 340 -20.08 -23.26 -8.99
N GLU A 341 -21.03 -22.36 -8.72
CA GLU A 341 -20.79 -21.12 -8.00
C GLU A 341 -21.51 -21.11 -6.66
N LEU A 342 -20.96 -20.33 -5.72
CA LEU A 342 -21.58 -20.06 -4.44
C LEU A 342 -22.89 -19.26 -4.65
N ALA A 343 -23.96 -19.68 -3.99
CA ALA A 343 -25.25 -19.02 -4.05
C ALA A 343 -25.19 -17.59 -3.44
N ASN A 344 -26.08 -16.71 -3.87
CA ASN A 344 -26.14 -15.33 -3.38
C ASN A 344 -26.31 -15.22 -1.86
N ASP A 345 -27.08 -16.12 -1.28
CA ASP A 345 -27.41 -16.11 0.15
C ASP A 345 -26.20 -16.42 1.03
N GLU A 346 -25.18 -17.08 0.46
CA GLU A 346 -23.94 -17.44 1.14
C GLU A 346 -22.84 -16.36 1.06
N MET A 347 -23.11 -15.24 0.37
CA MET A 347 -22.08 -14.22 0.12
C MET A 347 -21.75 -13.32 1.31
N SER A 348 -22.61 -13.24 2.32
CA SER A 348 -22.47 -12.25 3.40
C SER A 348 -21.17 -12.41 4.19
N ALA A 349 -20.73 -13.65 4.46
CA ALA A 349 -19.49 -13.93 5.15
C ALA A 349 -18.26 -13.50 4.32
N VAL A 350 -18.28 -13.74 3.00
CA VAL A 350 -17.21 -13.28 2.08
C VAL A 350 -17.13 -11.76 2.03
N PHE A 351 -18.26 -11.05 2.04
CA PHE A 351 -18.30 -9.59 2.08
C PHE A 351 -17.71 -9.05 3.39
N GLN A 352 -18.09 -9.63 4.52
CA GLN A 352 -17.53 -9.24 5.82
C GLN A 352 -16.02 -9.48 5.86
N ALA A 353 -15.56 -10.67 5.45
CA ALA A 353 -14.14 -11.01 5.37
C ALA A 353 -13.34 -10.03 4.49
N THR A 354 -13.91 -9.63 3.35
CA THR A 354 -13.29 -8.64 2.44
C THR A 354 -13.11 -7.29 3.14
N THR A 355 -14.16 -6.79 3.79
CA THR A 355 -14.11 -5.49 4.48
C THR A 355 -13.05 -5.48 5.58
N GLU A 356 -13.00 -6.55 6.39
CA GLU A 356 -12.01 -6.71 7.47
C GLU A 356 -10.57 -6.82 6.94
N ALA A 357 -10.38 -7.60 5.89
CA ALA A 357 -9.05 -7.81 5.31
C ALA A 357 -8.53 -6.52 4.65
N VAL A 358 -9.37 -5.75 3.95
CA VAL A 358 -8.97 -4.46 3.35
C VAL A 358 -8.56 -3.46 4.44
N GLU A 359 -9.35 -3.33 5.49
CA GLU A 359 -9.04 -2.45 6.61
C GLU A 359 -7.67 -2.78 7.23
N GLU A 360 -7.40 -4.06 7.53
CA GLU A 360 -6.13 -4.48 8.10
C GLU A 360 -4.95 -4.33 7.13
N ALA A 361 -5.12 -4.64 5.85
CA ALA A 361 -4.07 -4.48 4.84
C ALA A 361 -3.63 -3.01 4.71
N ILE A 362 -4.56 -2.06 4.80
CA ILE A 362 -4.24 -0.62 4.79
C ILE A 362 -3.44 -0.25 6.04
N TYR A 363 -3.81 -0.71 7.24
CA TYR A 363 -3.02 -0.46 8.44
C TYR A 363 -1.61 -1.04 8.33
N ASN A 364 -1.49 -2.27 7.85
CA ASN A 364 -0.19 -2.91 7.65
C ASN A 364 0.69 -2.12 6.66
N SER A 365 0.12 -1.56 5.58
CA SER A 365 0.86 -0.74 4.63
C SER A 365 1.50 0.51 5.25
N LEU A 366 0.86 1.09 6.27
CA LEU A 366 1.34 2.25 7.02
C LEU A 366 2.34 1.85 8.12
N PHE A 367 1.99 0.84 8.90
CA PHE A 367 2.76 0.46 10.09
C PHE A 367 4.07 -0.24 9.74
N MET A 368 4.12 -0.93 8.62
CA MET A 368 5.34 -1.57 8.10
C MET A 368 6.21 -0.63 7.26
N ALA A 369 5.71 0.55 6.89
CA ALA A 369 6.47 1.53 6.12
C ALA A 369 7.60 2.16 6.95
N THR A 370 8.72 2.48 6.30
CA THR A 370 9.89 3.14 6.89
C THR A 370 10.04 4.56 6.36
N THR A 371 10.55 5.47 7.17
CA THR A 371 10.87 6.83 6.74
C THR A 371 11.71 6.79 5.47
N THR A 372 11.27 7.49 4.45
CA THR A 372 11.89 7.45 3.13
C THR A 372 12.25 8.86 2.67
N ARG A 373 13.49 9.01 2.20
CA ARG A 373 13.96 10.23 1.55
C ARG A 373 14.11 9.98 0.04
N GLY A 374 13.56 10.85 -0.75
CA GLY A 374 13.67 10.80 -2.21
C GLY A 374 13.19 12.07 -2.87
N ASN A 375 13.67 12.37 -4.07
CA ASN A 375 13.28 13.52 -4.88
C ASN A 375 13.26 14.86 -4.11
N GLY A 376 14.27 15.08 -3.23
CA GLY A 376 14.38 16.29 -2.40
C GLY A 376 13.42 16.37 -1.21
N ARG A 377 12.61 15.36 -0.95
CA ARG A 377 11.65 15.28 0.18
C ARG A 377 12.00 14.14 1.13
N THR A 378 11.58 14.29 2.37
CA THR A 378 11.55 13.21 3.36
C THR A 378 10.11 13.02 3.80
N VAL A 379 9.62 11.80 3.71
CA VAL A 379 8.32 11.42 4.25
C VAL A 379 8.54 10.43 5.38
N GLU A 380 8.09 10.82 6.55
CA GLU A 380 8.25 10.06 7.78
C GLU A 380 7.30 8.86 7.81
N ALA A 381 7.77 7.76 8.39
CA ALA A 381 6.89 6.67 8.81
C ALA A 381 6.00 7.15 9.96
N ILE A 382 4.79 6.60 10.04
CA ILE A 382 3.91 6.89 11.17
C ILE A 382 4.59 6.50 12.51
N PRO A 383 4.58 7.37 13.54
CA PRO A 383 5.26 7.11 14.81
C PRO A 383 4.45 6.09 15.65
N LEU A 384 4.85 4.82 15.62
CA LEU A 384 4.10 3.71 16.24
C LEU A 384 3.93 3.87 17.75
N ASP A 385 4.88 4.49 18.44
CA ASP A 385 4.75 4.75 19.89
C ASP A 385 3.60 5.71 20.18
N ARG A 386 3.47 6.77 19.37
CA ARG A 386 2.35 7.70 19.47
C ARG A 386 1.03 7.04 19.07
N VAL A 387 1.03 6.21 18.03
CA VAL A 387 -0.15 5.40 17.64
C VAL A 387 -0.57 4.53 18.81
N ARG A 388 0.36 3.79 19.45
CA ARG A 388 0.07 2.94 20.60
C ARG A 388 -0.52 3.74 21.76
N ALA A 389 0.01 4.92 22.05
CA ALA A 389 -0.52 5.81 23.10
C ALA A 389 -1.97 6.22 22.78
N VAL A 390 -2.27 6.57 21.54
CA VAL A 390 -3.64 6.90 21.10
C VAL A 390 -4.55 5.67 21.23
N LEU A 391 -4.14 4.51 20.74
CA LEU A 391 -4.93 3.29 20.87
C LEU A 391 -5.27 2.96 22.32
N THR A 392 -4.28 3.07 23.23
CA THR A 392 -4.47 2.88 24.68
C THR A 392 -5.46 3.89 25.25
N LYS A 393 -5.37 5.18 24.86
CA LYS A 393 -6.30 6.24 25.27
C LYS A 393 -7.75 5.91 24.90
N TYR A 394 -7.96 5.24 23.78
CA TYR A 394 -9.28 4.83 23.26
C TYR A 394 -9.67 3.40 23.64
N GLY A 395 -8.95 2.76 24.58
CA GLY A 395 -9.28 1.44 25.10
C GLY A 395 -8.92 0.26 24.18
N ILE A 396 -8.10 0.51 23.13
CA ILE A 396 -7.63 -0.53 22.19
C ILE A 396 -6.26 -0.99 22.69
N GLN A 397 -6.17 -2.23 23.15
CA GLN A 397 -4.93 -2.83 23.70
C GLN A 397 -4.62 -4.16 23.01
N PRO A 398 -3.34 -4.57 22.94
CA PRO A 398 -2.98 -5.92 22.55
C PRO A 398 -3.72 -6.95 23.43
N ARG A 399 -4.31 -7.95 22.80
CA ARG A 399 -4.98 -9.08 23.47
C ARG A 399 -3.98 -10.16 23.79
#